data_b9cad4011958837d075246e26be80a4f
#
_entry.id   b9cad4011958837d075246e26be80a4f
#
_cell.length_a   1.000
_cell.length_b   1.000
_cell.length_c   1.000
_cell.angle_alpha   90.00
_cell.angle_beta   90.00
_cell.angle_gamma   90.00
#
_symmetry.space_group_name_H-M   'P 1'
#
loop_
_entity.id
_entity.type
_entity.pdbx_description
1 polymer ?
#
loop_
_entity_poly.entity_id
_entity_poly.type
_entity_poly.pdbx_seq_one_letter_code
_entity_poly.pdbx_strand_id
1 'polypeptide(L)'
;MVNTVSAFYPIHSDGTCLTRDGRQGWTNYDGYSNIHFKPGIWYVMPVQSFDHIQFVGGMLNGSLVKTHALYRGVMEDIYNTYTTAPTGTAFPFTDVAESRWSYPYIREMYEAGVIDGMTPTTFEPAGNVTRAQFVKMLALLQSADVSAYASGPFTDVPGDAWYARYVNWAAANGIVNGTSATTFDPNTTISRQDMAVMLYNYTQHFGVQLDQKTVTAFTDEGSVAAYALPAVQALHRAGVINGMPDGSFQPYATATREQACIVLCAL
;
A
#
# COMPACT_ATOMS: atom_id res chain seq x y z
N MET A 1 -14.16 -28.03 23.73
CA MET A 1 -13.16 -26.99 24.10
C MET A 1 -12.75 -26.30 22.83
N VAL A 2 -12.93 -25.00 22.75
CA VAL A 2 -12.49 -24.22 21.62
C VAL A 2 -10.97 -24.11 21.71
N ASN A 3 -10.26 -24.68 20.74
CA ASN A 3 -8.82 -24.55 20.69
C ASN A 3 -8.46 -23.11 20.34
N THR A 4 -7.76 -22.47 21.21
CA THR A 4 -7.29 -21.10 21.02
C THR A 4 -6.11 -21.09 20.07
N VAL A 5 -6.16 -20.20 19.10
CA VAL A 5 -5.03 -19.88 18.23
C VAL A 5 -3.89 -19.32 19.06
N SER A 6 -2.72 -19.91 18.98
CA SER A 6 -1.59 -19.54 19.83
C SER A 6 -0.61 -18.56 19.18
N ALA A 7 -0.54 -18.47 17.85
CA ALA A 7 0.32 -17.53 17.15
C ALA A 7 0.04 -17.48 15.64
N PHE A 8 0.36 -16.35 15.01
CA PHE A 8 0.42 -16.20 13.57
C PHE A 8 1.87 -16.04 13.13
N TYR A 9 2.25 -16.73 12.08
CA TYR A 9 3.59 -16.63 11.50
C TYR A 9 3.45 -16.25 10.02
N PRO A 10 3.90 -15.06 9.62
CA PRO A 10 3.97 -14.73 8.22
C PRO A 10 5.03 -15.60 7.54
N ILE A 11 4.64 -16.18 6.41
CA ILE A 11 5.56 -16.91 5.53
C ILE A 11 5.80 -16.01 4.32
N HIS A 12 7.05 -15.67 4.07
CA HIS A 12 7.44 -14.90 2.90
C HIS A 12 7.37 -15.75 1.63
N SER A 13 7.30 -15.09 0.48
CA SER A 13 7.28 -15.75 -0.84
C SER A 13 8.54 -16.56 -1.13
N ASP A 14 9.65 -16.30 -0.43
CA ASP A 14 10.90 -17.08 -0.49
C ASP A 14 10.89 -18.29 0.46
N GLY A 15 9.76 -18.52 1.16
CA GLY A 15 9.60 -19.61 2.10
C GLY A 15 10.17 -19.39 3.50
N THR A 16 10.71 -18.24 3.77
CA THR A 16 11.13 -17.92 5.13
C THR A 16 9.90 -17.66 6.00
N CYS A 17 9.85 -18.28 7.15
CA CYS A 17 8.85 -18.02 8.17
C CYS A 17 9.46 -17.09 9.21
N LEU A 18 8.82 -15.97 9.50
CA LEU A 18 9.19 -15.16 10.65
C LEU A 18 8.84 -15.92 11.92
N THR A 19 9.85 -16.47 12.56
CA THR A 19 9.69 -17.15 13.83
C THR A 19 9.43 -16.13 14.94
N ARG A 20 8.79 -16.61 16.01
CA ARG A 20 8.57 -15.84 17.24
C ARG A 20 9.83 -15.15 17.77
N ASP A 21 11.02 -15.60 17.40
CA ASP A 21 12.31 -15.12 17.88
C ASP A 21 12.94 -14.04 17.00
N GLY A 22 12.56 -13.99 15.75
CA GLY A 22 12.76 -12.81 14.91
C GLY A 22 11.72 -11.74 15.22
N ARG A 23 10.81 -12.17 15.95
CA ARG A 23 9.82 -11.62 16.79
C ARG A 23 8.83 -10.72 16.21
N GLN A 24 8.19 -11.19 15.21
CA GLN A 24 6.93 -10.65 14.74
C GLN A 24 5.87 -11.73 14.72
N GLY A 25 5.90 -12.61 15.70
CA GLY A 25 4.83 -13.54 15.96
C GLY A 25 3.68 -12.84 16.69
N TRP A 26 2.50 -12.98 16.21
CA TRP A 26 1.28 -12.44 16.80
C TRP A 26 0.77 -13.40 17.85
N THR A 27 0.60 -12.94 19.06
CA THR A 27 0.47 -13.84 20.20
C THR A 27 -0.91 -13.93 20.80
N ASN A 28 -1.92 -13.21 20.25
CA ASN A 28 -3.23 -13.16 20.90
C ASN A 28 -4.40 -13.26 19.94
N TYR A 29 -5.37 -14.03 20.34
CA TYR A 29 -6.67 -14.14 19.72
C TYR A 29 -7.40 -12.80 19.65
N ASP A 30 -7.22 -11.93 20.67
CA ASP A 30 -7.80 -10.59 20.74
C ASP A 30 -7.20 -9.62 19.72
N GLY A 31 -6.05 -9.94 19.14
CA GLY A 31 -5.42 -9.18 18.05
C GLY A 31 -5.99 -9.44 16.66
N TYR A 32 -6.96 -10.33 16.53
CA TYR A 32 -7.52 -10.78 15.26
C TYR A 32 -8.14 -9.64 14.42
N SER A 33 -8.78 -8.71 15.06
CA SER A 33 -9.45 -7.57 14.40
C SER A 33 -8.48 -6.54 13.85
N ASN A 34 -7.19 -6.62 14.21
CA ASN A 34 -6.17 -5.62 13.88
C ASN A 34 -5.05 -6.18 12.98
N ILE A 35 -5.21 -7.40 12.44
CA ILE A 35 -4.21 -7.96 11.55
C ILE A 35 -4.45 -7.44 10.14
N HIS A 36 -3.58 -6.57 9.69
CA HIS A 36 -3.51 -6.16 8.29
C HIS A 36 -2.68 -7.20 7.52
N PHE A 37 -3.36 -7.99 6.70
CA PHE A 37 -2.69 -8.95 5.83
C PHE A 37 -2.02 -8.20 4.67
N LYS A 38 -0.70 -8.35 4.55
CA LYS A 38 0.04 -7.79 3.43
C LYS A 38 -0.08 -8.70 2.21
N PRO A 39 -0.29 -8.18 1.01
CA PRO A 39 -0.25 -8.96 -0.22
C PRO A 39 1.07 -9.72 -0.39
N GLY A 40 1.01 -10.92 -0.94
CA GLY A 40 2.20 -11.76 -1.15
C GLY A 40 2.76 -12.45 0.09
N ILE A 41 2.17 -12.26 1.26
CA ILE A 41 2.58 -12.92 2.50
C ILE A 41 1.53 -13.96 2.90
N TRP A 42 1.99 -15.16 3.18
CA TRP A 42 1.17 -16.22 3.76
C TRP A 42 1.14 -16.11 5.27
N TYR A 43 -0.06 -16.17 5.82
CA TYR A 43 -0.26 -16.21 7.26
C TYR A 43 -0.77 -17.59 7.64
N VAL A 44 0.02 -18.32 8.39
CA VAL A 44 -0.34 -19.65 8.93
C VAL A 44 -0.77 -19.47 10.37
N MET A 45 -1.92 -19.98 10.67
CA MET A 45 -2.48 -19.98 12.00
C MET A 45 -2.44 -21.38 12.59
N PRO A 46 -1.46 -21.70 13.44
CA PRO A 46 -1.44 -22.98 14.13
C PRO A 46 -2.53 -22.99 15.20
N VAL A 47 -3.39 -23.99 15.12
CA VAL A 47 -4.34 -24.31 16.19
C VAL A 47 -3.81 -25.54 16.89
N GLN A 48 -3.46 -25.42 18.14
CA GLN A 48 -3.02 -26.58 18.94
C GLN A 48 -4.19 -27.52 19.19
N SER A 49 -4.13 -28.67 18.58
CA SER A 49 -4.97 -29.82 18.91
C SER A 49 -4.16 -31.07 18.65
N PHE A 50 -3.65 -31.68 19.71
CA PHE A 50 -3.10 -33.05 19.71
C PHE A 50 -2.51 -33.52 18.39
N ASP A 51 -1.28 -33.19 18.12
CA ASP A 51 -0.50 -33.58 16.92
C ASP A 51 -0.96 -33.01 15.57
N HIS A 52 -1.93 -32.12 15.55
CA HIS A 52 -2.46 -31.54 14.33
C HIS A 52 -2.31 -30.03 14.35
N ILE A 53 -1.83 -29.47 13.25
CA ILE A 53 -1.93 -28.03 12.97
C ILE A 53 -3.17 -27.84 12.10
N GLN A 54 -4.12 -27.08 12.59
CA GLN A 54 -5.23 -26.62 11.76
C GLN A 54 -4.86 -25.30 11.10
N PHE A 55 -4.83 -25.31 9.80
CA PHE A 55 -4.75 -24.10 9.01
C PHE A 55 -6.17 -23.58 8.79
N VAL A 56 -6.44 -22.39 9.29
CA VAL A 56 -7.78 -21.81 9.21
C VAL A 56 -7.93 -20.92 7.98
N GLY A 57 -6.84 -20.36 7.51
CA GLY A 57 -6.78 -19.57 6.31
C GLY A 57 -5.44 -18.85 6.17
N GLY A 58 -5.18 -18.34 5.00
CA GLY A 58 -4.02 -17.52 4.69
C GLY A 58 -4.34 -16.58 3.53
N MET A 59 -3.50 -15.60 3.31
CA MET A 59 -3.62 -14.69 2.19
C MET A 59 -2.53 -14.98 1.16
N LEU A 60 -2.93 -15.24 -0.07
CA LEU A 60 -2.03 -15.33 -1.22
C LEU A 60 -2.48 -14.32 -2.25
N ASN A 61 -1.61 -13.40 -2.61
CA ASN A 61 -1.89 -12.34 -3.58
C ASN A 61 -3.22 -11.63 -3.30
N GLY A 62 -3.48 -11.31 -2.02
CA GLY A 62 -4.71 -10.65 -1.60
C GLY A 62 -5.96 -11.54 -1.52
N SER A 63 -5.87 -12.80 -1.88
CA SER A 63 -7.00 -13.73 -1.81
C SER A 63 -6.95 -14.61 -0.57
N LEU A 64 -8.06 -14.70 0.15
CA LEU A 64 -8.19 -15.61 1.29
C LEU A 64 -8.25 -17.06 0.81
N VAL A 65 -7.30 -17.87 1.23
CA VAL A 65 -7.29 -19.30 0.99
C VAL A 65 -7.68 -20.02 2.28
N LYS A 66 -8.74 -20.82 2.22
CA LYS A 66 -9.23 -21.63 3.33
C LYS A 66 -8.79 -23.07 3.13
N THR A 67 -8.26 -23.67 4.18
CA THR A 67 -7.95 -25.11 4.20
C THR A 67 -8.54 -25.77 5.43
N HIS A 68 -8.62 -27.09 5.40
CA HIS A 68 -9.02 -27.90 6.55
C HIS A 68 -7.80 -28.33 7.37
N ALA A 69 -8.05 -29.08 8.42
CA ALA A 69 -7.03 -29.60 9.32
C ALA A 69 -5.85 -30.23 8.57
N LEU A 70 -4.64 -29.85 8.96
CA LEU A 70 -3.40 -30.26 8.31
C LEU A 70 -2.51 -30.99 9.31
N TYR A 71 -1.98 -32.10 8.89
CA TYR A 71 -0.91 -32.81 9.58
C TYR A 71 0.44 -32.14 9.29
N ARG A 72 1.36 -32.24 10.22
CA ARG A 72 2.69 -31.62 10.13
C ARG A 72 3.43 -31.90 8.82
N GLY A 73 3.25 -33.08 8.22
CA GLY A 73 3.84 -33.45 6.92
C GLY A 73 3.21 -32.78 5.70
N VAL A 74 2.02 -32.23 5.83
CA VAL A 74 1.30 -31.61 4.70
C VAL A 74 1.66 -30.13 4.56
N MET A 75 2.26 -29.52 5.56
CA MET A 75 2.76 -28.15 5.49
C MET A 75 3.85 -27.98 4.43
N GLU A 76 4.67 -29.00 4.26
CA GLU A 76 5.74 -29.03 3.25
C GLU A 76 5.16 -29.12 1.83
N ASP A 77 4.10 -29.90 1.64
CA ASP A 77 3.42 -30.00 0.36
C ASP A 77 2.66 -28.71 0.00
N ILE A 78 2.02 -28.08 0.97
CA ILE A 78 1.40 -26.77 0.76
C ILE A 78 2.46 -25.71 0.46
N TYR A 79 3.51 -25.68 1.24
CA TYR A 79 4.65 -24.84 0.99
C TYR A 79 5.17 -25.05 -0.44
N ASN A 80 5.48 -26.28 -0.84
CA ASN A 80 5.97 -26.62 -2.18
C ASN A 80 4.96 -26.33 -3.29
N THR A 81 3.67 -26.48 -3.02
CA THR A 81 2.60 -26.20 -4.01
C THR A 81 2.42 -24.70 -4.24
N TYR A 82 2.66 -23.87 -3.22
CA TYR A 82 2.41 -22.44 -3.26
C TYR A 82 3.69 -21.59 -3.29
N THR A 83 4.84 -22.16 -2.97
CA THR A 83 6.15 -21.54 -3.21
C THR A 83 6.69 -21.80 -4.62
N THR A 84 6.23 -22.83 -5.32
CA THR A 84 6.10 -22.71 -6.76
C THR A 84 5.02 -21.67 -6.98
N ALA A 85 5.37 -20.41 -6.80
CA ALA A 85 4.51 -19.29 -7.06
C ALA A 85 3.68 -19.60 -8.30
N PRO A 86 2.36 -19.34 -8.33
CA PRO A 86 1.74 -19.07 -9.59
C PRO A 86 2.70 -18.05 -10.20
N THR A 87 3.38 -18.44 -11.24
CA THR A 87 4.41 -17.63 -11.93
C THR A 87 3.85 -16.23 -11.91
N GLY A 88 4.37 -15.43 -10.97
CA GLY A 88 3.82 -14.11 -10.69
C GLY A 88 3.74 -13.50 -12.05
N THR A 89 2.62 -12.87 -12.38
CA THR A 89 2.46 -12.28 -13.70
C THR A 89 3.76 -11.61 -14.00
N ALA A 90 4.52 -12.18 -14.99
CA ALA A 90 5.91 -11.80 -15.20
C ALA A 90 5.93 -10.29 -15.23
N PHE A 91 6.78 -9.65 -14.40
CA PHE A 91 6.81 -8.19 -14.30
C PHE A 91 6.91 -7.64 -15.73
N PRO A 92 5.87 -6.97 -16.24
CA PRO A 92 5.73 -6.79 -17.67
C PRO A 92 6.49 -5.58 -18.20
N PHE A 93 6.94 -4.68 -17.29
CA PHE A 93 7.42 -3.36 -17.67
C PHE A 93 8.88 -3.40 -18.13
N THR A 94 9.08 -3.34 -19.45
CA THR A 94 10.40 -3.40 -20.08
C THR A 94 11.23 -2.13 -19.88
N ASP A 95 10.58 -1.02 -19.50
CA ASP A 95 11.21 0.27 -19.22
C ASP A 95 11.64 0.44 -17.75
N VAL A 96 11.47 -0.60 -16.94
CA VAL A 96 11.89 -0.64 -15.53
C VAL A 96 12.95 -1.70 -15.35
N ALA A 97 14.22 -1.34 -15.60
CA ALA A 97 15.34 -2.27 -15.43
C ALA A 97 15.49 -2.71 -13.97
N GLU A 98 15.88 -3.95 -13.71
CA GLU A 98 16.12 -4.48 -12.35
C GLU A 98 17.18 -3.69 -11.57
N SER A 99 18.15 -3.09 -12.29
CA SER A 99 19.16 -2.20 -11.70
C SER A 99 18.63 -0.81 -11.32
N ARG A 100 17.39 -0.48 -11.69
CA ARG A 100 16.80 0.81 -11.34
C ARG A 100 16.49 0.84 -9.85
N TRP A 101 16.87 1.93 -9.18
CA TRP A 101 16.69 2.10 -7.74
C TRP A 101 15.22 1.97 -7.29
N SER A 102 14.25 2.31 -8.16
CA SER A 102 12.82 2.20 -7.89
C SER A 102 12.20 0.85 -8.25
N TYR A 103 12.96 -0.05 -8.90
CA TYR A 103 12.47 -1.36 -9.36
C TYR A 103 11.75 -2.16 -8.26
N PRO A 104 12.31 -2.36 -7.06
CA PRO A 104 11.64 -3.16 -6.03
C PRO A 104 10.28 -2.59 -5.61
N TYR A 105 10.17 -1.27 -5.52
CA TYR A 105 8.93 -0.60 -5.13
C TYR A 105 7.85 -0.66 -6.22
N ILE A 106 8.25 -0.47 -7.48
CA ILE A 106 7.32 -0.58 -8.62
C ILE A 106 6.82 -2.02 -8.74
N ARG A 107 7.71 -2.99 -8.59
CA ARG A 107 7.36 -4.40 -8.62
C ARG A 107 6.40 -4.77 -7.49
N GLU A 108 6.70 -4.37 -6.26
CA GLU A 108 5.85 -4.61 -5.09
C GLU A 108 4.44 -4.03 -5.31
N MET A 109 4.33 -2.78 -5.75
CA MET A 109 3.04 -2.14 -6.00
C MET A 109 2.27 -2.78 -7.17
N TYR A 110 2.99 -3.27 -8.20
CA TYR A 110 2.38 -4.01 -9.30
C TYR A 110 1.85 -5.37 -8.84
N GLU A 111 2.66 -6.15 -8.14
CA GLU A 111 2.27 -7.46 -7.59
C GLU A 111 1.11 -7.33 -6.60
N ALA A 112 1.04 -6.23 -5.86
CA ALA A 112 -0.07 -5.89 -4.98
C ALA A 112 -1.34 -5.42 -5.71
N GLY A 113 -1.28 -5.21 -7.03
CA GLY A 113 -2.41 -4.70 -7.81
C GLY A 113 -2.74 -3.22 -7.55
N VAL A 114 -1.81 -2.47 -6.97
CA VAL A 114 -1.98 -1.04 -6.64
C VAL A 114 -1.72 -0.15 -7.85
N ILE A 115 -0.86 -0.60 -8.76
CA ILE A 115 -0.50 0.14 -9.97
C ILE A 115 -0.71 -0.69 -11.22
N ASP A 116 -0.99 0.04 -12.31
CA ASP A 116 -0.99 -0.47 -13.67
C ASP A 116 0.11 0.22 -14.50
N GLY A 117 0.51 -0.40 -15.61
CA GLY A 117 1.33 0.26 -16.62
C GLY A 117 0.59 1.38 -17.34
N MET A 118 1.33 2.24 -18.03
CA MET A 118 0.76 3.15 -19.01
C MET A 118 0.34 2.40 -20.28
N THR A 119 1.06 1.31 -20.57
CA THR A 119 0.69 0.29 -21.56
C THR A 119 0.86 -1.09 -20.92
N PRO A 120 0.48 -2.19 -21.59
CA PRO A 120 0.72 -3.53 -21.09
C PRO A 120 2.18 -3.85 -20.76
N THR A 121 3.15 -3.13 -21.35
CA THR A 121 4.58 -3.41 -21.24
C THR A 121 5.44 -2.22 -20.77
N THR A 122 4.84 -1.07 -20.50
CA THR A 122 5.57 0.11 -20.03
C THR A 122 4.92 0.72 -18.80
N PHE A 123 5.74 1.15 -17.86
CA PHE A 123 5.32 1.80 -16.62
C PHE A 123 5.51 3.33 -16.66
N GLU A 124 6.53 3.82 -17.37
CA GLU A 124 6.97 5.20 -17.40
C GLU A 124 7.38 5.74 -16.00
N PRO A 125 8.41 5.17 -15.36
CA PRO A 125 8.76 5.47 -13.97
C PRO A 125 9.04 6.95 -13.71
N ALA A 126 9.68 7.66 -14.66
CA ALA A 126 9.96 9.08 -14.57
C ALA A 126 8.80 9.98 -15.03
N GLY A 127 7.73 9.40 -15.56
CA GLY A 127 6.52 10.13 -15.94
C GLY A 127 5.82 10.73 -14.71
N ASN A 128 5.17 11.86 -14.89
CA ASN A 128 4.43 12.50 -13.81
C ASN A 128 3.13 11.73 -13.52
N VAL A 129 2.76 11.66 -12.25
CA VAL A 129 1.47 11.10 -11.82
C VAL A 129 0.42 12.20 -11.74
N THR A 130 -0.79 11.94 -12.26
CA THR A 130 -1.90 12.85 -12.08
C THR A 130 -2.58 12.69 -10.73
N ARG A 131 -3.35 13.71 -10.31
CA ARG A 131 -4.13 13.67 -9.06
C ARG A 131 -5.09 12.48 -9.03
N ALA A 132 -5.79 12.21 -10.13
CA ALA A 132 -6.70 11.07 -10.23
C ALA A 132 -5.97 9.71 -10.18
N GLN A 133 -4.81 9.61 -10.82
CA GLN A 133 -4.00 8.39 -10.76
C GLN A 133 -3.53 8.10 -9.33
N PHE A 134 -3.07 9.11 -8.60
CA PHE A 134 -2.62 8.91 -7.23
C PHE A 134 -3.78 8.49 -6.30
N VAL A 135 -4.96 9.10 -6.45
CA VAL A 135 -6.15 8.70 -5.69
C VAL A 135 -6.56 7.26 -6.01
N LYS A 136 -6.48 6.83 -7.27
CA LYS A 136 -6.70 5.41 -7.63
C LYS A 136 -5.73 4.50 -6.90
N MET A 137 -4.43 4.86 -6.85
CA MET A 137 -3.42 4.08 -6.12
C MET A 137 -3.78 3.94 -4.63
N LEU A 138 -4.20 5.03 -3.97
CA LEU A 138 -4.63 4.99 -2.56
C LEU A 138 -5.84 4.09 -2.33
N ALA A 139 -6.83 4.14 -3.22
CA ALA A 139 -8.00 3.28 -3.13
C ALA A 139 -7.65 1.79 -3.34
N LEU A 140 -6.77 1.48 -4.28
CA LEU A 140 -6.31 0.12 -4.53
C LEU A 140 -5.43 -0.40 -3.39
N LEU A 141 -4.58 0.45 -2.80
CA LEU A 141 -3.78 0.12 -1.62
C LEU A 141 -4.67 -0.32 -0.45
N GLN A 142 -5.83 0.32 -0.30
CA GLN A 142 -6.83 -0.02 0.72
C GLN A 142 -7.71 -1.19 0.31
N SER A 143 -7.61 -1.69 -0.94
CA SER A 143 -8.58 -2.64 -1.52
C SER A 143 -10.04 -2.13 -1.40
N ALA A 144 -10.23 -0.82 -1.60
CA ALA A 144 -11.50 -0.16 -1.38
C ALA A 144 -12.57 -0.61 -2.38
N ASP A 145 -13.75 -0.96 -1.87
CA ASP A 145 -14.93 -1.10 -2.73
C ASP A 145 -15.46 0.29 -3.10
N VAL A 146 -15.17 0.71 -4.31
CA VAL A 146 -15.61 2.02 -4.81
C VAL A 146 -16.96 1.97 -5.54
N SER A 147 -17.63 0.83 -5.56
CA SER A 147 -18.90 0.62 -6.30
C SER A 147 -20.02 1.56 -5.86
N ALA A 148 -20.07 1.88 -4.56
CA ALA A 148 -21.08 2.76 -3.98
C ALA A 148 -20.86 4.26 -4.27
N TYR A 149 -19.70 4.66 -4.79
CA TYR A 149 -19.33 6.07 -4.94
C TYR A 149 -19.56 6.59 -6.36
N ALA A 150 -20.80 6.46 -6.87
CA ALA A 150 -21.16 6.84 -8.23
C ALA A 150 -21.18 8.36 -8.46
N SER A 151 -21.36 9.16 -7.40
CA SER A 151 -21.41 10.62 -7.45
C SER A 151 -20.62 11.25 -6.31
N GLY A 152 -20.19 12.49 -6.48
CA GLY A 152 -19.38 13.21 -5.51
C GLY A 152 -19.54 14.72 -5.63
N PRO A 153 -18.74 15.48 -4.87
CA PRO A 153 -18.91 16.93 -4.76
C PRO A 153 -18.30 17.72 -5.93
N PHE A 154 -17.49 17.09 -6.80
CA PHE A 154 -16.71 17.80 -7.80
C PHE A 154 -17.38 17.82 -9.18
N THR A 155 -17.60 19.00 -9.72
CA THR A 155 -18.27 19.20 -11.00
C THR A 155 -17.42 18.85 -12.22
N ASP A 156 -16.09 18.82 -12.04
CA ASP A 156 -15.10 18.43 -13.04
C ASP A 156 -14.74 16.92 -13.01
N VAL A 157 -15.53 16.13 -12.29
CA VAL A 157 -15.42 14.68 -12.20
C VAL A 157 -16.68 14.04 -12.82
N PRO A 158 -16.74 13.87 -14.16
CA PRO A 158 -17.87 13.24 -14.81
C PRO A 158 -18.06 11.80 -14.32
N GLY A 159 -19.30 11.39 -14.09
CA GLY A 159 -19.61 10.08 -13.49
C GLY A 159 -19.18 8.87 -14.33
N ASP A 160 -18.98 9.05 -15.63
CA ASP A 160 -18.49 8.03 -16.58
C ASP A 160 -16.95 8.00 -16.71
N ALA A 161 -16.24 8.97 -16.12
CA ALA A 161 -14.80 8.96 -16.12
C ALA A 161 -14.25 7.77 -15.31
N TRP A 162 -13.17 7.14 -15.79
CA TRP A 162 -12.55 5.97 -15.15
C TRP A 162 -12.16 6.23 -13.69
N TYR A 163 -11.83 7.48 -13.36
CA TYR A 163 -11.41 7.90 -12.03
C TYR A 163 -12.55 8.32 -11.11
N ALA A 164 -13.76 8.49 -11.63
CA ALA A 164 -14.87 9.13 -10.91
C ALA A 164 -15.12 8.48 -9.54
N ARG A 165 -15.27 7.15 -9.51
CA ARG A 165 -15.57 6.41 -8.28
C ARG A 165 -14.43 6.49 -7.26
N TYR A 166 -13.19 6.49 -7.72
CA TYR A 166 -12.01 6.63 -6.84
C TYR A 166 -11.95 8.02 -6.22
N VAL A 167 -12.17 9.08 -7.02
CA VAL A 167 -12.17 10.45 -6.52
C VAL A 167 -13.32 10.70 -5.56
N ASN A 168 -14.52 10.20 -5.89
CA ASN A 168 -15.69 10.32 -5.02
C ASN A 168 -15.50 9.56 -3.69
N TRP A 169 -14.92 8.36 -3.74
CA TRP A 169 -14.52 7.61 -2.55
C TRP A 169 -13.54 8.41 -1.68
N ALA A 170 -12.50 8.98 -2.29
CA ALA A 170 -11.50 9.74 -1.55
C ALA A 170 -12.07 11.02 -0.92
N ALA A 171 -12.99 11.69 -1.62
CA ALA A 171 -13.71 12.85 -1.10
C ALA A 171 -14.61 12.48 0.09
N ALA A 172 -15.39 11.39 -0.04
CA ALA A 172 -16.29 10.92 1.01
C ALA A 172 -15.55 10.49 2.29
N ASN A 173 -14.30 10.03 2.16
CA ASN A 173 -13.45 9.62 3.27
C ASN A 173 -12.48 10.73 3.74
N GLY A 174 -12.63 11.96 3.24
CA GLY A 174 -11.81 13.10 3.68
C GLY A 174 -10.33 13.00 3.27
N ILE A 175 -10.00 12.13 2.33
CA ILE A 175 -8.64 11.96 1.82
C ILE A 175 -8.28 13.13 0.90
N VAL A 176 -9.24 13.64 0.14
CA VAL A 176 -9.08 14.78 -0.75
C VAL A 176 -10.14 15.86 -0.51
N ASN A 177 -9.73 17.12 -0.63
CA ASN A 177 -10.60 18.29 -0.45
C ASN A 177 -10.83 19.08 -1.76
N GLY A 178 -10.31 18.62 -2.89
CA GLY A 178 -10.33 19.35 -4.15
C GLY A 178 -9.30 20.48 -4.22
N THR A 179 -9.25 21.16 -5.36
CA THR A 179 -8.49 22.39 -5.59
C THR A 179 -9.35 23.62 -5.31
N SER A 180 -10.67 23.42 -5.31
CA SER A 180 -11.68 24.36 -4.81
C SER A 180 -12.83 23.58 -4.14
N ALA A 181 -13.85 24.28 -3.68
CA ALA A 181 -15.04 23.66 -3.13
C ALA A 181 -15.77 22.72 -4.11
N THR A 182 -15.61 22.93 -5.40
CA THR A 182 -16.35 22.21 -6.45
C THR A 182 -15.47 21.58 -7.54
N THR A 183 -14.15 21.72 -7.47
CA THR A 183 -13.22 21.18 -8.49
C THR A 183 -12.15 20.32 -7.84
N PHE A 184 -11.78 19.24 -8.53
CA PHE A 184 -10.73 18.30 -8.11
C PHE A 184 -9.47 18.42 -8.97
N ASP A 185 -9.60 18.85 -10.22
CA ASP A 185 -8.55 18.89 -11.24
C ASP A 185 -7.89 17.52 -11.50
N PRO A 186 -8.68 16.49 -11.91
CA PRO A 186 -8.24 15.10 -11.94
C PRO A 186 -7.04 14.81 -12.84
N ASN A 187 -6.91 15.53 -13.94
CA ASN A 187 -5.88 15.32 -14.95
C ASN A 187 -4.62 16.19 -14.75
N THR A 188 -4.62 17.09 -13.78
CA THR A 188 -3.44 17.89 -13.42
C THR A 188 -2.42 16.99 -12.71
N THR A 189 -1.14 17.17 -13.04
CA THR A 189 -0.04 16.49 -12.36
C THR A 189 0.01 16.92 -10.89
N ILE A 190 0.13 15.95 -9.99
CA ILE A 190 0.14 16.23 -8.56
C ILE A 190 1.47 16.83 -8.13
N SER A 191 1.43 17.89 -7.31
CA SER A 191 2.62 18.40 -6.64
C SER A 191 3.06 17.47 -5.50
N ARG A 192 4.33 17.51 -5.14
CA ARG A 192 4.87 16.71 -4.05
C ARG A 192 4.20 17.04 -2.70
N GLN A 193 3.90 18.33 -2.45
CA GLN A 193 3.17 18.71 -1.25
C GLN A 193 1.71 18.24 -1.24
N ASP A 194 1.01 18.26 -2.38
CA ASP A 194 -0.37 17.76 -2.47
C ASP A 194 -0.41 16.24 -2.33
N MET A 195 0.55 15.53 -2.91
CA MET A 195 0.73 14.09 -2.70
C MET A 195 0.91 13.78 -1.22
N ALA A 196 1.74 14.55 -0.50
CA ALA A 196 1.93 14.38 0.93
C ALA A 196 0.64 14.64 1.72
N VAL A 197 -0.16 15.65 1.36
CA VAL A 197 -1.45 15.92 2.01
C VAL A 197 -2.42 14.76 1.83
N MET A 198 -2.59 14.26 0.59
CA MET A 198 -3.49 13.13 0.33
C MET A 198 -3.04 11.87 1.10
N LEU A 199 -1.75 11.60 1.11
CA LEU A 199 -1.16 10.46 1.82
C LEU A 199 -1.37 10.58 3.34
N TYR A 200 -1.12 11.76 3.91
CA TYR A 200 -1.32 12.01 5.32
C TYR A 200 -2.80 11.89 5.72
N ASN A 201 -3.71 12.48 4.95
CA ASN A 201 -5.15 12.34 5.20
C ASN A 201 -5.59 10.87 5.15
N TYR A 202 -5.06 10.10 4.20
CA TYR A 202 -5.26 8.65 4.13
C TYR A 202 -4.80 7.96 5.42
N THR A 203 -3.60 8.27 5.92
CA THR A 203 -3.11 7.66 7.17
C THR A 203 -3.98 8.02 8.36
N GLN A 204 -4.47 9.26 8.44
CA GLN A 204 -5.36 9.70 9.52
C GLN A 204 -6.73 8.98 9.45
N HIS A 205 -7.30 8.86 8.26
CA HIS A 205 -8.61 8.24 8.08
C HIS A 205 -8.57 6.73 8.43
N PHE A 206 -7.54 6.02 8.03
CA PHE A 206 -7.41 4.58 8.27
C PHE A 206 -6.64 4.21 9.53
N GLY A 207 -6.23 5.19 10.32
CA GLY A 207 -5.54 4.95 11.59
C GLY A 207 -4.15 4.33 11.42
N VAL A 208 -3.47 4.58 10.29
CA VAL A 208 -2.09 4.10 10.06
C VAL A 208 -1.16 4.80 11.05
N GLN A 209 -0.48 4.01 11.85
CA GLN A 209 0.45 4.54 12.85
C GLN A 209 1.75 4.96 12.17
N LEU A 210 2.04 6.24 12.25
CA LEU A 210 3.28 6.81 11.73
C LEU A 210 4.33 6.89 12.83
N ASP A 211 5.51 6.35 12.57
CA ASP A 211 6.68 6.51 13.43
C ASP A 211 6.98 8.00 13.66
N GLN A 212 7.51 8.32 14.83
CA GLN A 212 7.90 9.69 15.18
C GLN A 212 9.41 9.74 15.45
N LYS A 213 10.20 9.89 14.37
CA LYS A 213 11.65 10.03 14.43
C LYS A 213 12.06 11.50 14.54
N THR A 214 13.18 11.76 15.15
CA THR A 214 13.82 13.07 15.07
C THR A 214 14.48 13.19 13.70
N VAL A 215 14.12 14.21 12.94
CA VAL A 215 14.65 14.47 11.60
C VAL A 215 15.10 15.93 11.51
N THR A 216 16.07 16.21 10.64
CA THR A 216 16.43 17.58 10.29
C THR A 216 15.40 18.12 9.30
N ALA A 217 14.89 19.33 9.55
CA ALA A 217 13.95 19.98 8.64
C ALA A 217 14.52 20.10 7.21
N PHE A 218 13.66 20.06 6.22
CA PHE A 218 14.06 20.30 4.83
C PHE A 218 14.63 21.71 4.67
N THR A 219 15.63 21.88 3.81
CA THR A 219 16.29 23.19 3.57
C THR A 219 15.32 24.22 3.00
N ASP A 220 14.27 23.79 2.34
CA ASP A 220 13.20 24.61 1.74
C ASP A 220 11.85 24.47 2.46
N GLU A 221 11.83 24.00 3.72
CA GLU A 221 10.59 23.81 4.48
C GLU A 221 9.73 25.08 4.54
N GLY A 222 10.37 26.24 4.60
CA GLY A 222 9.68 27.54 4.55
C GLY A 222 8.93 27.84 3.25
N SER A 223 9.17 27.08 2.19
CA SER A 223 8.45 27.17 0.91
C SER A 223 7.23 26.26 0.85
N VAL A 224 7.06 25.33 1.80
CA VAL A 224 5.88 24.46 1.85
C VAL A 224 4.65 25.30 2.21
N ALA A 225 3.58 25.13 1.44
CA ALA A 225 2.33 25.83 1.71
C ALA A 225 1.79 25.49 3.12
N ALA A 226 1.21 26.46 3.81
CA ALA A 226 0.76 26.32 5.18
C ALA A 226 -0.19 25.13 5.39
N TYR A 227 -1.07 24.83 4.42
CA TYR A 227 -1.99 23.70 4.51
C TYR A 227 -1.28 22.33 4.41
N ALA A 228 -0.11 22.27 3.77
CA ALA A 228 0.63 21.03 3.53
C ALA A 228 1.72 20.78 4.58
N LEU A 229 2.17 21.79 5.27
CA LEU A 229 3.30 21.71 6.21
C LEU A 229 3.12 20.62 7.28
N PRO A 230 1.95 20.49 7.96
CA PRO A 230 1.76 19.43 8.95
C PRO A 230 1.91 18.02 8.34
N ALA A 231 1.39 17.81 7.15
CA ALA A 231 1.48 16.53 6.44
C ALA A 231 2.92 16.19 6.06
N VAL A 232 3.64 17.16 5.48
CA VAL A 232 5.04 17.01 5.09
C VAL A 232 5.90 16.66 6.30
N GLN A 233 5.75 17.38 7.41
CA GLN A 233 6.51 17.13 8.63
C GLN A 233 6.18 15.78 9.27
N ALA A 234 4.90 15.38 9.31
CA ALA A 234 4.50 14.09 9.87
C ALA A 234 5.08 12.91 9.07
N LEU A 235 4.94 12.96 7.74
CA LEU A 235 5.45 11.91 6.86
C LEU A 235 6.99 11.88 6.81
N HIS A 236 7.65 13.03 6.96
CA HIS A 236 9.10 13.08 7.08
C HIS A 236 9.59 12.43 8.37
N ARG A 237 8.99 12.76 9.51
CA ARG A 237 9.30 12.09 10.78
C ARG A 237 9.03 10.58 10.76
N ALA A 238 8.04 10.15 10.00
CA ALA A 238 7.76 8.74 9.78
C ALA A 238 8.77 8.03 8.86
N GLY A 239 9.56 8.79 8.10
CA GLY A 239 10.47 8.24 7.08
C GLY A 239 9.76 7.85 5.78
N VAL A 240 8.49 8.23 5.61
CA VAL A 240 7.72 7.99 4.38
C VAL A 240 8.19 8.90 3.25
N ILE A 241 8.55 10.13 3.57
CA ILE A 241 9.17 11.07 2.61
C ILE A 241 10.57 11.49 3.13
N ASN A 242 11.57 11.41 2.26
CA ASN A 242 12.96 11.64 2.64
C ASN A 242 13.61 12.86 1.93
N GLY A 243 12.88 13.53 1.04
CA GLY A 243 13.40 14.69 0.29
C GLY A 243 14.40 14.31 -0.82
N MET A 244 15.16 15.32 -1.24
CA MET A 244 16.16 15.22 -2.28
C MET A 244 17.57 15.13 -1.68
N PRO A 245 18.60 14.72 -2.46
CA PRO A 245 19.98 14.62 -1.97
C PRO A 245 20.58 15.92 -1.42
N ASP A 246 20.06 17.07 -1.85
CA ASP A 246 20.45 18.40 -1.35
C ASP A 246 19.73 18.83 -0.06
N GLY A 247 18.93 17.93 0.51
CA GLY A 247 18.15 18.18 1.72
C GLY A 247 16.85 18.94 1.49
N SER A 248 16.47 19.26 0.22
CA SER A 248 15.22 19.94 -0.10
C SER A 248 14.04 18.97 -0.22
N PHE A 249 12.82 19.46 -0.01
CA PHE A 249 11.59 18.72 -0.28
C PHE A 249 11.02 18.98 -1.66
N GLN A 250 11.22 20.19 -2.20
CA GLN A 250 10.68 20.67 -3.46
C GLN A 250 9.14 20.59 -3.52
N PRO A 251 8.41 21.36 -2.70
CA PRO A 251 6.96 21.18 -2.50
C PRO A 251 6.13 21.34 -3.79
N TYR A 252 6.52 22.22 -4.69
CA TYR A 252 5.80 22.50 -5.94
C TYR A 252 6.26 21.67 -7.14
N ALA A 253 7.34 20.90 -7.01
CA ALA A 253 7.74 19.97 -8.06
C ALA A 253 6.66 18.90 -8.24
N THR A 254 6.49 18.42 -9.47
CA THR A 254 5.56 17.32 -9.76
C THR A 254 6.13 16.00 -9.27
N ALA A 255 5.27 15.14 -8.72
CA ALA A 255 5.64 13.80 -8.32
C ALA A 255 5.69 12.87 -9.53
N THR A 256 6.73 12.03 -9.59
CA THR A 256 6.82 10.98 -10.60
C THR A 256 6.09 9.71 -10.17
N ARG A 257 5.77 8.84 -11.14
CA ARG A 257 5.10 7.57 -10.92
C ARG A 257 5.92 6.65 -10.01
N GLU A 258 7.24 6.61 -10.18
CA GLU A 258 8.12 5.84 -9.29
C GLU A 258 8.17 6.41 -7.86
N GLN A 259 8.15 7.74 -7.71
CA GLN A 259 8.09 8.38 -6.40
C GLN A 259 6.78 8.05 -5.67
N ALA A 260 5.66 8.00 -6.40
CA ALA A 260 4.39 7.56 -5.83
C ALA A 260 4.48 6.12 -5.30
N CYS A 261 5.08 5.19 -6.04
CA CYS A 261 5.27 3.81 -5.57
C CYS A 261 6.05 3.76 -4.25
N ILE A 262 7.14 4.54 -4.15
CA ILE A 262 7.99 4.53 -2.95
C ILE A 262 7.24 4.98 -1.70
N VAL A 263 6.51 6.10 -1.79
CA VAL A 263 5.79 6.62 -0.63
C VAL A 263 4.62 5.71 -0.22
N LEU A 264 4.05 4.95 -1.17
CA LEU A 264 3.02 3.96 -0.88
C LEU A 264 3.58 2.69 -0.23
N CYS A 265 4.77 2.23 -0.67
CA CYS A 265 5.46 1.10 -0.03
C CYS A 265 5.94 1.43 1.40
N ALA A 266 6.13 2.71 1.71
CA ALA A 266 6.62 3.17 3.01
C ALA A 266 5.52 3.30 4.08
N LEU A 267 4.26 3.03 3.72
CA LEU A 267 3.11 2.99 4.64
C LEU A 267 2.91 1.59 5.21
#